data_7cbfba06f15b15ad09bf413ab4d0391d
#
_entry.id   7cbfba06f15b15ad09bf413ab4d0391d
#
_cell.length_a   1.000
_cell.length_b   1.000
_cell.length_c   1.000
_cell.angle_alpha   90.00
_cell.angle_beta   90.00
_cell.angle_gamma   90.00
#
_symmetry.space_group_name_H-M   'P 1'
#
loop_
_entity.id
_entity.type
_entity.pdbx_description
1 polymer ?
#
loop_
_entity_poly.entity_id
_entity_poly.type
_entity_poly.pdbx_seq_one_letter_code
_entity_poly.pdbx_strand_id
1 'polypeptide(L)'
;MMESKKKAFSLYDIVMIGLMAAVVFVVTMFLSIRIPTPTGTTMIKLANAFVLLCGLLLGPVRGGLAAGIGSMIFDLMTPEYAPEAWITFVRFFLMAWLCGVIAYAGAAAAKKFARNLVACLAGAVFSSLLYMLKGIIELMIGGSALVPAFVANIPKLMTSPPNIVIAVVVAMALLPALQKAMHSTSFGRHMAEKQTNPLRNAPVEYRQARFSCFAESRISWYTVVI
;
A
#
# COMPACT_ATOMS: atom_id res chain seq x y z
N MET A 1 -33.67 9.94 -1.78
CA MET A 1 -32.36 10.30 -2.36
C MET A 1 -31.38 10.44 -1.21
N MET A 2 -30.67 9.37 -0.84
CA MET A 2 -29.77 9.37 0.32
C MET A 2 -28.43 9.93 -0.11
N GLU A 3 -28.14 11.11 0.36
CA GLU A 3 -26.84 11.77 0.16
C GLU A 3 -25.77 11.05 1.02
N SER A 4 -24.99 10.18 0.36
CA SER A 4 -23.84 9.55 0.97
C SER A 4 -22.81 10.64 1.34
N LYS A 5 -22.82 11.09 2.59
CA LYS A 5 -21.76 11.95 3.14
C LYS A 5 -20.41 11.23 2.94
N LYS A 6 -19.69 11.56 1.85
CA LYS A 6 -18.29 11.17 1.64
C LYS A 6 -17.51 11.59 2.89
N LYS A 7 -16.94 10.62 3.61
CA LYS A 7 -16.09 10.90 4.77
C LYS A 7 -14.91 11.74 4.31
N ALA A 8 -14.96 13.05 4.58
CA ALA A 8 -13.85 13.94 4.30
C ALA A 8 -12.60 13.49 5.08
N PHE A 9 -11.44 13.61 4.43
CA PHE A 9 -10.16 13.37 5.10
C PHE A 9 -10.04 14.34 6.30
N SER A 10 -9.70 13.80 7.46
CA SER A 10 -9.37 14.62 8.62
C SER A 10 -8.04 15.34 8.39
N LEU A 11 -7.84 16.51 8.99
CA LEU A 11 -6.55 17.19 8.99
C LEU A 11 -5.40 16.23 9.39
N TYR A 12 -5.65 15.38 10.37
CA TYR A 12 -4.70 14.34 10.80
C TYR A 12 -4.36 13.35 9.68
N ASP A 13 -5.33 12.96 8.85
CA ASP A 13 -5.11 12.05 7.72
C ASP A 13 -4.17 12.71 6.69
N ILE A 14 -4.39 13.99 6.41
CA ILE A 14 -3.58 14.77 5.44
C ILE A 14 -2.14 14.90 5.93
N VAL A 15 -1.95 15.27 7.20
CA VAL A 15 -0.60 15.41 7.78
C VAL A 15 0.16 14.09 7.78
N MET A 16 -0.51 12.97 8.12
CA MET A 16 0.13 11.65 8.09
C MET A 16 0.47 11.18 6.68
N ILE A 17 -0.41 11.45 5.70
CA ILE A 17 -0.13 11.18 4.29
C ILE A 17 1.09 11.98 3.84
N GLY A 18 1.15 13.27 4.16
CA GLY A 18 2.29 14.14 3.83
C GLY A 18 3.60 13.69 4.47
N LEU A 19 3.57 13.35 5.76
CA LEU A 19 4.74 12.86 6.48
C LEU A 19 5.28 11.55 5.87
N MET A 20 4.40 10.60 5.64
CA MET A 20 4.82 9.32 5.06
C MET A 20 5.25 9.46 3.59
N ALA A 21 4.63 10.36 2.83
CA ALA A 21 5.09 10.70 1.48
C ALA A 21 6.51 11.30 1.48
N ALA A 22 6.80 12.20 2.42
CA ALA A 22 8.14 12.75 2.60
C ALA A 22 9.18 11.66 2.96
N VAL A 23 8.83 10.72 3.84
CA VAL A 23 9.70 9.58 4.18
C VAL A 23 9.97 8.72 2.95
N VAL A 24 8.93 8.37 2.18
CA VAL A 24 9.08 7.57 0.94
C VAL A 24 9.99 8.30 -0.06
N PHE A 25 9.80 9.62 -0.23
CA PHE A 25 10.64 10.44 -1.10
C PHE A 25 12.10 10.41 -0.68
N VAL A 26 12.40 10.72 0.59
CA VAL A 26 13.76 10.77 1.13
C VAL A 26 14.44 9.40 1.02
N VAL A 27 13.76 8.33 1.40
CA VAL A 27 14.31 6.97 1.29
C VAL A 27 14.57 6.59 -0.17
N THR A 28 13.69 6.98 -1.08
CA THR A 28 13.90 6.74 -2.51
C THR A 28 15.12 7.50 -3.04
N MET A 29 15.33 8.71 -2.57
CA MET A 29 16.45 9.55 -3.01
C MET A 29 17.81 9.04 -2.53
N PHE A 30 17.90 8.62 -1.26
CA PHE A 30 19.19 8.26 -0.65
C PHE A 30 19.47 6.76 -0.64
N LEU A 31 18.45 5.89 -0.67
CA LEU A 31 18.58 4.45 -0.50
C LEU A 31 18.12 3.68 -1.75
N SER A 32 18.51 4.15 -2.93
CA SER A 32 18.28 3.49 -4.21
C SER A 32 19.59 3.23 -4.93
N ILE A 33 19.79 1.99 -5.37
CA ILE A 33 20.94 1.57 -6.19
C ILE A 33 20.48 1.47 -7.63
N ARG A 34 21.06 2.28 -8.51
CA ARG A 34 20.76 2.29 -9.95
C ARG A 34 21.59 1.22 -10.66
N ILE A 35 20.92 0.39 -11.45
CA ILE A 35 21.54 -0.66 -12.26
C ILE A 35 21.22 -0.38 -13.73
N PRO A 36 22.21 -0.07 -14.58
CA PRO A 36 21.98 0.12 -16.00
C PRO A 36 21.57 -1.22 -16.64
N THR A 37 20.57 -1.16 -17.51
CA THR A 37 20.09 -2.30 -18.29
C THR A 37 19.94 -1.91 -19.76
N PRO A 38 19.91 -2.86 -20.69
CA PRO A 38 19.78 -2.55 -22.12
C PRO A 38 18.52 -1.77 -22.48
N THR A 39 17.48 -1.84 -21.64
CA THR A 39 16.18 -1.15 -21.83
C THR A 39 16.01 0.07 -20.94
N GLY A 40 17.11 0.67 -20.44
CA GLY A 40 17.09 1.79 -19.52
C GLY A 40 17.65 1.43 -18.15
N THR A 41 17.42 2.27 -17.15
CA THR A 41 17.92 2.05 -15.78
C THR A 41 16.86 1.36 -14.93
N THR A 42 17.23 0.25 -14.27
CA THR A 42 16.43 -0.34 -13.19
C THR A 42 17.04 0.02 -11.84
N MET A 43 16.26 -0.13 -10.77
CA MET A 43 16.73 0.22 -9.42
C MET A 43 16.41 -0.87 -8.42
N ILE A 44 17.35 -1.12 -7.51
CA ILE A 44 17.06 -1.78 -6.24
C ILE A 44 16.71 -0.68 -5.24
N LYS A 45 15.46 -0.66 -4.78
CA LYS A 45 14.90 0.42 -3.94
C LYS A 45 14.52 -0.11 -2.57
N LEU A 46 15.20 0.37 -1.52
CA LEU A 46 14.73 0.16 -0.16
C LEU A 46 13.38 0.88 0.10
N ALA A 47 13.10 1.89 -0.68
CA ALA A 47 11.84 2.61 -0.66
C ALA A 47 10.61 1.71 -0.84
N ASN A 48 10.72 0.58 -1.55
CA ASN A 48 9.62 -0.39 -1.68
C ASN A 48 9.13 -0.90 -0.32
N ALA A 49 10.03 -1.04 0.67
CA ALA A 49 9.66 -1.39 2.04
C ALA A 49 8.78 -0.30 2.69
N PHE A 50 9.14 0.96 2.48
CA PHE A 50 8.37 2.09 3.03
C PHE A 50 7.02 2.27 2.33
N VAL A 51 6.93 1.96 1.03
CA VAL A 51 5.66 1.89 0.30
C VAL A 51 4.73 0.84 0.92
N LEU A 52 5.23 -0.35 1.23
CA LEU A 52 4.47 -1.40 1.92
C LEU A 52 4.07 -0.96 3.33
N LEU A 53 4.98 -0.33 4.08
CA LEU A 53 4.71 0.23 5.40
C LEU A 53 3.61 1.30 5.36
N CYS A 54 3.55 2.14 4.34
CA CYS A 54 2.44 3.08 4.15
C CYS A 54 1.10 2.34 4.11
N GLY A 55 1.00 1.24 3.34
CA GLY A 55 -0.20 0.40 3.28
C GLY A 55 -0.56 -0.24 4.62
N LEU A 56 0.45 -0.77 5.35
CA LEU A 56 0.26 -1.43 6.65
C LEU A 56 -0.10 -0.46 7.78
N LEU A 57 0.45 0.75 7.79
CA LEU A 57 0.27 1.73 8.87
C LEU A 57 -0.95 2.62 8.67
N LEU A 58 -1.14 3.14 7.45
CA LEU A 58 -2.19 4.12 7.14
C LEU A 58 -3.44 3.46 6.53
N GLY A 59 -3.37 2.19 6.17
CA GLY A 59 -4.43 1.48 5.48
C GLY A 59 -4.45 1.72 3.97
N PRO A 60 -5.44 1.16 3.23
CA PRO A 60 -5.36 1.06 1.77
C PRO A 60 -5.27 2.42 1.07
N VAL A 61 -6.25 3.28 1.26
CA VAL A 61 -6.36 4.53 0.48
C VAL A 61 -5.33 5.56 0.91
N ARG A 62 -5.17 5.78 2.23
CA ARG A 62 -4.22 6.76 2.75
C ARG A 62 -2.78 6.34 2.51
N GLY A 63 -2.50 5.04 2.72
CA GLY A 63 -1.17 4.47 2.43
C GLY A 63 -0.85 4.52 0.95
N GLY A 64 -1.82 4.23 0.08
CA GLY A 64 -1.67 4.37 -1.38
C GLY A 64 -1.34 5.80 -1.80
N LEU A 65 -2.07 6.79 -1.28
CA LEU A 65 -1.82 8.21 -1.56
C LEU A 65 -0.41 8.64 -1.09
N ALA A 66 -0.03 8.28 0.15
CA ALA A 66 1.28 8.61 0.68
C ALA A 66 2.42 8.01 -0.18
N ALA A 67 2.32 6.74 -0.50
CA ALA A 67 3.31 6.01 -1.30
C ALA A 67 3.39 6.57 -2.74
N GLY A 68 2.23 6.79 -3.38
CA GLY A 68 2.15 7.32 -4.73
C GLY A 68 2.73 8.73 -4.85
N ILE A 69 2.32 9.65 -3.96
CA ILE A 69 2.79 11.04 -3.96
C ILE A 69 4.30 11.09 -3.70
N GLY A 70 4.81 10.39 -2.68
CA GLY A 70 6.24 10.40 -2.36
C GLY A 70 7.10 9.89 -3.51
N SER A 71 6.69 8.81 -4.16
CA SER A 71 7.41 8.25 -5.32
C SER A 71 7.30 9.13 -6.56
N MET A 72 6.14 9.76 -6.80
CA MET A 72 5.94 10.67 -7.92
C MET A 72 6.81 11.91 -7.81
N ILE A 73 6.92 12.51 -6.60
CA ILE A 73 7.79 13.67 -6.38
C ILE A 73 9.25 13.33 -6.69
N PHE A 74 9.72 12.15 -6.29
CA PHE A 74 11.07 11.70 -6.63
C PHE A 74 11.29 11.61 -8.14
N ASP A 75 10.35 11.03 -8.87
CA ASP A 75 10.47 10.88 -10.32
C ASP A 75 10.41 12.25 -11.02
N LEU A 76 9.57 13.19 -10.56
CA LEU A 76 9.51 14.55 -11.10
C LEU A 76 10.82 15.33 -10.89
N MET A 77 11.54 15.06 -9.79
CA MET A 77 12.84 15.69 -9.52
C MET A 77 14.00 15.02 -10.27
N THR A 78 13.76 13.86 -10.89
CA THR A 78 14.78 13.13 -11.65
C THR A 78 14.43 13.20 -13.14
N PRO A 79 15.16 13.98 -13.97
CA PRO A 79 14.80 14.21 -15.38
C PRO A 79 14.61 12.93 -16.19
N GLU A 80 15.36 11.87 -15.86
CA GLU A 80 15.28 10.54 -16.49
C GLU A 80 13.90 9.87 -16.29
N TYR A 81 13.23 10.12 -15.15
CA TYR A 81 11.97 9.47 -14.77
C TYR A 81 10.77 10.42 -14.80
N ALA A 82 10.98 11.72 -15.00
CA ALA A 82 9.93 12.73 -14.97
C ALA A 82 8.75 12.44 -15.93
N PRO A 83 8.96 11.94 -17.17
CA PRO A 83 7.85 11.58 -18.06
C PRO A 83 6.98 10.42 -17.54
N GLU A 84 7.55 9.59 -16.67
CA GLU A 84 6.91 8.39 -16.13
C GLU A 84 6.29 8.60 -14.74
N ALA A 85 6.43 9.77 -14.15
CA ALA A 85 6.05 10.07 -12.76
C ALA A 85 4.58 9.71 -12.45
N TRP A 86 3.65 9.92 -13.39
CA TRP A 86 2.25 9.57 -13.23
C TRP A 86 2.02 8.05 -13.21
N ILE A 87 2.78 7.27 -14.00
CA ILE A 87 2.73 5.80 -14.00
C ILE A 87 3.27 5.28 -12.66
N THR A 88 4.34 5.87 -12.18
CA THR A 88 4.94 5.56 -10.88
C THR A 88 3.95 5.84 -9.75
N PHE A 89 3.23 6.96 -9.78
CA PHE A 89 2.17 7.25 -8.82
C PHE A 89 1.14 6.11 -8.77
N VAL A 90 0.57 5.75 -9.91
CA VAL A 90 -0.46 4.69 -10.00
C VAL A 90 0.08 3.35 -9.50
N ARG A 91 1.28 2.97 -9.91
CA ARG A 91 1.91 1.70 -9.53
C ARG A 91 2.13 1.59 -8.02
N PHE A 92 2.70 2.61 -7.39
CA PHE A 92 2.97 2.57 -5.94
C PHE A 92 1.72 2.80 -5.11
N PHE A 93 0.77 3.59 -5.63
CA PHE A 93 -0.57 3.66 -5.04
C PHE A 93 -1.21 2.27 -4.97
N LEU A 94 -1.25 1.54 -6.08
CA LEU A 94 -1.84 0.20 -6.15
C LEU A 94 -1.09 -0.82 -5.29
N MET A 95 0.25 -0.74 -5.24
CA MET A 95 1.08 -1.59 -4.38
C MET A 95 0.71 -1.44 -2.90
N ALA A 96 0.69 -0.22 -2.40
CA ALA A 96 0.36 0.07 -1.00
C ALA A 96 -1.12 -0.16 -0.71
N TRP A 97 -2.00 0.15 -1.67
CA TRP A 97 -3.44 -0.10 -1.56
C TRP A 97 -3.75 -1.59 -1.42
N LEU A 98 -3.21 -2.44 -2.29
CA LEU A 98 -3.40 -3.89 -2.23
C LEU A 98 -2.86 -4.48 -0.93
N CYS A 99 -1.64 -4.07 -0.53
CA CYS A 99 -1.06 -4.45 0.75
C CYS A 99 -1.98 -4.06 1.92
N GLY A 100 -2.49 -2.84 1.93
CA GLY A 100 -3.44 -2.35 2.94
C GLY A 100 -4.75 -3.12 2.95
N VAL A 101 -5.35 -3.40 1.79
CA VAL A 101 -6.61 -4.17 1.70
C VAL A 101 -6.46 -5.54 2.34
N ILE A 102 -5.39 -6.26 2.03
CA ILE A 102 -5.14 -7.62 2.57
C ILE A 102 -4.84 -7.54 4.07
N ALA A 103 -4.00 -6.61 4.51
CA ALA A 103 -3.61 -6.46 5.91
C ALA A 103 -4.80 -6.11 6.82
N TYR A 104 -5.74 -5.31 6.32
CA TYR A 104 -6.93 -4.87 7.07
C TYR A 104 -8.16 -5.75 6.83
N ALA A 105 -8.09 -6.78 5.98
CA ALA A 105 -9.19 -7.71 5.77
C ALA A 105 -9.60 -8.37 7.09
N GLY A 106 -10.91 -8.47 7.36
CA GLY A 106 -11.45 -9.10 8.57
C GLY A 106 -11.13 -8.35 9.87
N ALA A 107 -11.10 -7.00 9.86
CA ALA A 107 -10.88 -6.14 11.03
C ALA A 107 -9.56 -6.43 11.80
N ALA A 108 -8.56 -7.02 11.16
CA ALA A 108 -7.29 -7.39 11.80
C ALA A 108 -6.35 -6.21 12.04
N ALA A 109 -6.61 -5.03 11.44
CA ALA A 109 -5.87 -3.78 11.63
C ALA A 109 -4.33 -3.98 11.63
N ALA A 110 -3.81 -4.78 10.69
CA ALA A 110 -2.39 -5.13 10.53
C ALA A 110 -1.73 -5.74 11.79
N LYS A 111 -2.50 -6.40 12.65
CA LYS A 111 -1.98 -7.01 13.91
C LYS A 111 -1.46 -8.43 13.74
N LYS A 112 -1.87 -9.15 12.69
CA LYS A 112 -1.47 -10.55 12.48
C LYS A 112 -0.24 -10.63 11.59
N PHE A 113 0.89 -11.11 12.12
CA PHE A 113 2.16 -11.24 11.40
C PHE A 113 2.04 -11.97 10.05
N ALA A 114 1.44 -13.17 10.04
CA ALA A 114 1.30 -13.95 8.83
C ALA A 114 0.48 -13.23 7.74
N ARG A 115 -0.57 -12.49 8.13
CA ARG A 115 -1.38 -11.71 7.19
C ARG A 115 -0.60 -10.53 6.62
N ASN A 116 0.16 -9.84 7.45
CA ASN A 116 1.01 -8.74 7.02
C ASN A 116 2.09 -9.22 6.04
N LEU A 117 2.66 -10.40 6.30
CA LEU A 117 3.61 -11.03 5.39
C LEU A 117 2.98 -11.32 4.02
N VAL A 118 1.80 -11.96 4.00
CA VAL A 118 1.05 -12.22 2.75
C VAL A 118 0.67 -10.92 2.05
N ALA A 119 0.25 -9.90 2.79
CA ALA A 119 -0.09 -8.58 2.25
C ALA A 119 1.12 -7.91 1.57
N CYS A 120 2.29 -7.96 2.22
CA CYS A 120 3.52 -7.42 1.68
C CYS A 120 3.96 -8.18 0.41
N LEU A 121 3.93 -9.51 0.45
CA LEU A 121 4.28 -10.33 -0.71
C LEU A 121 3.35 -10.05 -1.88
N ALA A 122 2.03 -10.06 -1.65
CA ALA A 122 1.05 -9.79 -2.70
C ALA A 122 1.23 -8.38 -3.32
N GLY A 123 1.41 -7.35 -2.48
CA GLY A 123 1.64 -5.98 -2.95
C GLY A 123 2.93 -5.85 -3.75
N ALA A 124 4.03 -6.45 -3.28
CA ALA A 124 5.32 -6.39 -3.95
C ALA A 124 5.34 -7.16 -5.28
N VAL A 125 4.77 -8.37 -5.31
CA VAL A 125 4.62 -9.17 -6.55
C VAL A 125 3.75 -8.43 -7.56
N PHE A 126 2.61 -7.90 -7.14
CA PHE A 126 1.71 -7.14 -7.99
C PHE A 126 2.40 -5.91 -8.60
N SER A 127 3.16 -5.16 -7.81
CA SER A 127 3.95 -4.02 -8.31
C SER A 127 5.01 -4.45 -9.33
N SER A 128 5.65 -5.61 -9.13
CA SER A 128 6.62 -6.15 -10.07
C SER A 128 5.98 -6.55 -11.39
N LEU A 129 4.79 -7.15 -11.35
CA LEU A 129 4.01 -7.46 -12.56
C LEU A 129 3.63 -6.19 -13.33
N LEU A 130 3.16 -5.15 -12.64
CA LEU A 130 2.87 -3.86 -13.27
C LEU A 130 4.11 -3.22 -13.89
N TYR A 131 5.28 -3.37 -13.26
CA TYR A 131 6.55 -2.85 -13.80
C TYR A 131 6.99 -3.57 -15.07
N MET A 132 6.81 -4.90 -15.12
CA MET A 132 7.03 -5.70 -16.32
C MET A 132 6.06 -5.31 -17.44
N LEU A 133 4.77 -5.24 -17.11
CA LEU A 133 3.72 -4.87 -18.08
C LEU A 133 4.00 -3.51 -18.71
N LYS A 134 4.35 -2.51 -17.87
CA LYS A 134 4.76 -1.18 -18.34
C LYS A 134 5.90 -1.28 -19.36
N GLY A 135 6.99 -1.99 -19.02
CA GLY A 135 8.15 -2.10 -19.90
C GLY A 135 7.84 -2.79 -21.24
N ILE A 136 6.94 -3.78 -21.24
CA ILE A 136 6.49 -4.44 -22.48
C ILE A 136 5.69 -3.46 -23.34
N ILE A 137 4.72 -2.76 -22.73
CA ILE A 137 3.87 -1.80 -23.43
C ILE A 137 4.70 -0.68 -24.05
N GLU A 138 5.68 -0.14 -23.35
CA GLU A 138 6.57 0.92 -23.85
C GLU A 138 7.34 0.48 -25.11
N LEU A 139 7.90 -0.72 -25.11
CA LEU A 139 8.62 -1.26 -26.25
C LEU A 139 7.68 -1.56 -27.43
N MET A 140 6.46 -2.02 -27.16
CA MET A 140 5.45 -2.25 -28.20
C MET A 140 4.98 -0.94 -28.84
N ILE A 141 4.80 0.12 -28.07
CA ILE A 141 4.49 1.47 -28.60
C ILE A 141 5.66 1.97 -29.45
N GLY A 142 6.91 1.64 -29.07
CA GLY A 142 8.11 1.92 -29.86
C GLY A 142 8.28 1.08 -31.13
N GLY A 143 7.27 0.23 -31.48
CA GLY A 143 7.28 -0.59 -32.70
C GLY A 143 7.90 -1.99 -32.55
N SER A 144 8.28 -2.40 -31.34
CA SER A 144 8.82 -3.75 -31.11
C SER A 144 7.69 -4.80 -31.08
N ALA A 145 7.94 -5.98 -31.65
CA ALA A 145 7.03 -7.12 -31.50
C ALA A 145 7.01 -7.65 -30.06
N LEU A 146 5.97 -8.38 -29.68
CA LEU A 146 5.76 -8.85 -28.31
C LEU A 146 6.94 -9.67 -27.76
N VAL A 147 7.47 -10.61 -28.58
CA VAL A 147 8.55 -11.50 -28.14
C VAL A 147 9.86 -10.74 -27.88
N PRO A 148 10.37 -9.88 -28.77
CA PRO A 148 11.52 -9.04 -28.48
C PRO A 148 11.31 -8.11 -27.28
N ALA A 149 10.10 -7.53 -27.12
CA ALA A 149 9.76 -6.68 -25.99
C ALA A 149 9.84 -7.45 -24.66
N PHE A 150 9.36 -8.68 -24.61
CA PHE A 150 9.48 -9.54 -23.44
C PHE A 150 10.93 -9.88 -23.10
N VAL A 151 11.70 -10.33 -24.10
CA VAL A 151 13.11 -10.70 -23.92
C VAL A 151 13.94 -9.51 -23.41
N ALA A 152 13.73 -8.33 -23.96
CA ALA A 152 14.42 -7.11 -23.54
C ALA A 152 14.10 -6.71 -22.07
N ASN A 153 12.97 -7.14 -21.51
CA ASN A 153 12.60 -6.88 -20.11
C ASN A 153 13.05 -7.98 -19.12
N ILE A 154 13.71 -9.06 -19.57
CA ILE A 154 14.23 -10.12 -18.67
C ILE A 154 15.13 -9.56 -17.56
N PRO A 155 16.04 -8.59 -17.79
CA PRO A 155 16.84 -8.01 -16.71
C PRO A 155 16.00 -7.37 -15.60
N LYS A 156 14.85 -6.76 -15.93
CA LYS A 156 13.90 -6.23 -14.94
C LYS A 156 13.26 -7.34 -14.11
N LEU A 157 12.99 -8.49 -14.72
CA LEU A 157 12.48 -9.67 -14.03
C LEU A 157 13.51 -10.24 -13.05
N MET A 158 14.79 -10.25 -13.41
CA MET A 158 15.86 -10.74 -12.52
C MET A 158 16.08 -9.84 -11.30
N THR A 159 15.84 -8.54 -11.41
CA THR A 159 15.98 -7.59 -10.28
C THR A 159 14.74 -7.55 -9.39
N SER A 160 13.61 -8.08 -9.82
CA SER A 160 12.36 -8.08 -9.04
C SER A 160 12.42 -8.95 -7.79
N PRO A 161 12.89 -10.23 -7.80
CA PRO A 161 12.95 -11.06 -6.60
C PRO A 161 13.77 -10.46 -5.47
N PRO A 162 15.03 -9.99 -5.66
CA PRO A 162 15.76 -9.36 -4.58
C PRO A 162 15.07 -8.10 -4.04
N ASN A 163 14.46 -7.29 -4.90
CA ASN A 163 13.67 -6.14 -4.46
C ASN A 163 12.48 -6.55 -3.58
N ILE A 164 11.76 -7.61 -3.96
CA ILE A 164 10.63 -8.14 -3.18
C ILE A 164 11.11 -8.62 -1.81
N VAL A 165 12.17 -9.44 -1.77
CA VAL A 165 12.69 -9.99 -0.51
C VAL A 165 13.15 -8.86 0.42
N ILE A 166 13.96 -7.94 -0.07
CA ILE A 166 14.43 -6.79 0.71
C ILE A 166 13.25 -5.97 1.22
N ALA A 167 12.29 -5.66 0.35
CA ALA A 167 11.14 -4.85 0.71
C ALA A 167 10.30 -5.51 1.82
N VAL A 168 10.03 -6.81 1.70
CA VAL A 168 9.22 -7.56 2.66
C VAL A 168 9.95 -7.71 4.00
N VAL A 169 11.23 -8.10 3.98
CA VAL A 169 12.02 -8.28 5.21
C VAL A 169 12.13 -6.96 5.98
N VAL A 170 12.49 -5.88 5.29
CA VAL A 170 12.64 -4.57 5.94
C VAL A 170 11.29 -4.03 6.41
N ALA A 171 10.22 -4.17 5.63
CA ALA A 171 8.89 -3.74 6.05
C ALA A 171 8.43 -4.48 7.31
N MET A 172 8.61 -5.80 7.36
CA MET A 172 8.23 -6.61 8.51
C MET A 172 9.09 -6.34 9.75
N ALA A 173 10.38 -6.05 9.58
CA ALA A 173 11.28 -5.69 10.67
C ALA A 173 10.96 -4.31 11.28
N LEU A 174 10.64 -3.32 10.42
CA LEU A 174 10.33 -1.97 10.86
C LEU A 174 8.90 -1.79 11.38
N LEU A 175 7.98 -2.64 10.95
CA LEU A 175 6.56 -2.52 11.30
C LEU A 175 6.30 -2.41 12.81
N PRO A 176 6.83 -3.29 13.69
CA PRO A 176 6.56 -3.21 15.13
C PRO A 176 7.12 -1.95 15.76
N ALA A 177 8.30 -1.50 15.33
CA ALA A 177 8.92 -0.27 15.83
C ALA A 177 8.08 0.96 15.47
N LEU A 178 7.61 1.06 14.21
CA LEU A 178 6.80 2.16 13.75
C LEU A 178 5.39 2.13 14.37
N GLN A 179 4.78 0.97 14.52
CA GLN A 179 3.51 0.83 15.25
C GLN A 179 3.63 1.32 16.69
N LYS A 180 4.70 0.94 17.40
CA LYS A 180 4.98 1.40 18.77
C LYS A 180 5.16 2.92 18.82
N ALA A 181 5.94 3.49 17.89
CA ALA A 181 6.15 4.93 17.79
C ALA A 181 4.83 5.69 17.51
N MET A 182 3.98 5.17 16.65
CA MET A 182 2.67 5.75 16.40
C MET A 182 1.75 5.67 17.63
N HIS A 183 1.75 4.56 18.36
CA HIS A 183 0.95 4.41 19.58
C HIS A 183 1.43 5.31 20.74
N SER A 184 2.71 5.64 20.81
CA SER A 184 3.24 6.55 21.85
C SER A 184 2.83 8.00 21.64
N THR A 185 2.54 8.39 20.39
CA THR A 185 2.13 9.73 20.02
C THR A 185 0.59 9.85 20.09
N SER A 186 0.07 10.92 20.71
CA SER A 186 -1.40 11.18 20.77
C SER A 186 -2.03 11.21 19.36
N PHE A 187 -1.24 11.65 18.39
CA PHE A 187 -1.57 11.70 16.98
C PHE A 187 -1.80 10.31 16.35
N GLY A 188 -0.92 9.37 16.62
CA GLY A 188 -1.04 7.99 16.13
C GLY A 188 -2.17 7.22 16.83
N ARG A 189 -2.48 7.53 18.08
CA ARG A 189 -3.60 6.92 18.81
C ARG A 189 -4.94 7.21 18.14
N HIS A 190 -5.18 8.41 17.67
CA HIS A 190 -6.40 8.76 16.92
C HIS A 190 -6.55 7.96 15.62
N MET A 191 -5.44 7.71 14.91
CA MET A 191 -5.47 6.91 13.69
C MET A 191 -5.72 5.44 13.98
N ALA A 192 -5.06 4.88 14.99
CA ALA A 192 -5.24 3.49 15.39
C ALA A 192 -6.67 3.22 15.87
N GLU A 193 -7.27 4.13 16.66
CA GLU A 193 -8.64 4.03 17.12
C GLU A 193 -9.65 4.07 15.97
N LYS A 194 -9.41 4.90 14.96
CA LYS A 194 -10.25 5.03 13.76
C LYS A 194 -10.19 3.78 12.87
N GLN A 195 -9.05 3.08 12.88
CA GLN A 195 -8.82 1.87 12.10
C GLN A 195 -9.33 0.60 12.81
N THR A 196 -9.22 0.53 14.14
CA THR A 196 -9.63 -0.64 14.92
C THR A 196 -11.12 -0.72 15.19
N ASN A 197 -11.82 0.41 15.11
CA ASN A 197 -13.26 0.47 15.39
C ASN A 197 -14.08 1.12 14.27
N PRO A 198 -14.24 0.43 13.12
CA PRO A 198 -15.05 0.93 12.00
C PRO A 198 -16.52 1.14 12.40
N LEU A 199 -17.00 0.47 13.46
CA LEU A 199 -18.38 0.56 13.94
C LEU A 199 -18.65 1.83 14.74
N ARG A 200 -17.64 2.42 15.39
CA ARG A 200 -17.82 3.68 16.15
C ARG A 200 -18.16 4.86 15.23
N ASN A 201 -17.71 4.80 13.99
CA ASN A 201 -17.97 5.82 12.96
C ASN A 201 -19.06 5.41 11.95
N ALA A 202 -19.70 4.25 12.16
CA ALA A 202 -20.85 3.84 11.37
C ALA A 202 -22.08 4.65 11.77
N PRO A 203 -23.00 4.97 10.85
CA PRO A 203 -24.29 5.57 11.16
C PRO A 203 -25.00 4.77 12.27
N VAL A 204 -25.74 5.47 13.11
CA VAL A 204 -26.46 4.86 14.25
C VAL A 204 -27.33 3.70 13.80
N GLU A 205 -27.95 3.80 12.65
CA GLU A 205 -28.77 2.74 12.01
C GLU A 205 -27.98 1.46 11.72
N TYR A 206 -26.75 1.57 11.25
CA TYR A 206 -25.90 0.39 10.96
C TYR A 206 -25.43 -0.28 12.25
N ARG A 207 -25.28 0.50 13.31
CA ARG A 207 -24.94 0.02 14.65
C ARG A 207 -26.11 -0.73 15.27
N GLN A 208 -27.32 -0.21 15.14
CA GLN A 208 -28.56 -0.83 15.61
C GLN A 208 -28.92 -2.10 14.82
N ALA A 209 -28.81 -2.08 13.50
CA ALA A 209 -29.09 -3.24 12.64
C ALA A 209 -28.20 -4.45 12.95
N ARG A 210 -26.97 -4.22 13.40
CA ARG A 210 -26.06 -5.32 13.78
C ARG A 210 -26.33 -5.81 15.20
N PHE A 211 -26.79 -4.95 16.10
CA PHE A 211 -27.22 -5.37 17.43
C PHE A 211 -28.50 -6.18 17.37
N SER A 212 -29.47 -5.82 16.52
CA SER A 212 -30.69 -6.62 16.32
C SER A 212 -30.38 -7.99 15.68
N CYS A 213 -29.51 -8.04 14.66
CA CYS A 213 -29.09 -9.31 14.05
C CYS A 213 -28.32 -10.23 15.02
N PHE A 214 -27.54 -9.66 15.95
CA PHE A 214 -26.83 -10.43 16.99
C PHE A 214 -27.75 -10.88 18.13
N ALA A 215 -28.78 -10.10 18.43
CA ALA A 215 -29.82 -10.45 19.39
C ALA A 215 -30.71 -11.58 18.85
N GLU A 216 -31.12 -11.50 17.59
CA GLU A 216 -31.90 -12.56 16.93
C GLU A 216 -31.14 -13.88 16.83
N SER A 217 -29.83 -13.85 16.53
CA SER A 217 -29.02 -15.07 16.49
C SER A 217 -28.86 -15.75 17.86
N ARG A 218 -28.89 -14.98 18.97
CA ARG A 218 -28.89 -15.56 20.33
C ARG A 218 -30.23 -16.17 20.72
N ILE A 219 -31.33 -15.58 20.30
CA ILE A 219 -32.67 -16.08 20.61
C ILE A 219 -32.92 -17.42 19.89
N SER A 220 -32.41 -17.59 18.69
CA SER A 220 -32.55 -18.83 17.91
C SER A 220 -31.85 -20.04 18.57
N TRP A 221 -30.79 -19.84 19.36
CA TRP A 221 -30.13 -20.95 20.08
C TRP A 221 -30.87 -21.41 21.35
N TYR A 222 -31.67 -20.53 21.96
CA TYR A 222 -32.47 -20.90 23.16
C TYR A 222 -33.77 -21.60 22.80
N THR A 223 -34.26 -21.51 21.56
CA THR A 223 -35.51 -22.16 21.13
C THR A 223 -35.30 -23.55 20.57
N VAL A 224 -34.03 -23.99 20.38
CA VAL A 224 -33.69 -25.36 19.87
C VAL A 224 -33.34 -26.32 21.02
N VAL A 225 -33.25 -25.87 22.26
CA VAL A 225 -32.83 -26.67 23.41
C VAL A 225 -33.98 -26.92 24.41
N ILE A 226 -35.23 -26.52 24.08
CA ILE A 226 -36.45 -26.94 24.76
C ILE A 226 -37.27 -27.76 23.76
#